data_2f55dc1bd5ec03047081311216a33d38
#
_entry.id   2f55dc1bd5ec03047081311216a33d38
#
_cell.length_a   1.000
_cell.length_b   1.000
_cell.length_c   1.000
_cell.angle_alpha   90.00
_cell.angle_beta   90.00
_cell.angle_gamma   90.00
#
_symmetry.space_group_name_H-M   'P 1'
#
loop_
_entity.id
_entity.type
_entity.pdbx_description
1 polymer ?
#
loop_
_entity_poly.entity_id
_entity_poly.type
_entity_poly.pdbx_seq_one_letter_code
_entity_poly.pdbx_strand_id
1 'polypeptide(L)'
;MGALEMVSADALLGGRAVLPQAPRSGLEWVDVVRHGISSQALDAMLKSIGLSQAELAQALDIPERTLARRKREGVLSREESAKLLRLARTVARAAQVFEGLEAALNWLKTPIDALEGATPLSLVDTDIGADSVMDTLGRIEHGVFA
;
A
#
# COMPACT_ATOMS: atom_id res chain seq x y z
N MET A 1 -22.34 -0.90 10.71
CA MET A 1 -22.10 -0.77 10.23
C MET A 1 -21.95 -1.07 9.41
N GLY A 2 -22.40 -1.15 9.33
CA GLY A 2 -22.34 -1.54 8.44
C GLY A 2 -21.37 -1.97 8.02
N ALA A 3 -21.36 -2.47 8.27
CA ALA A 3 -20.54 -3.31 7.76
C ALA A 3 -19.73 -2.91 6.60
N LEU A 4 -19.48 -1.70 6.44
CA LEU A 4 -18.43 -1.33 5.55
C LEU A 4 -17.14 -1.66 6.26
N GLU A 5 -16.66 -2.87 6.03
CA GLU A 5 -15.31 -3.18 6.44
C GLU A 5 -14.40 -2.26 5.69
N MET A 6 -13.95 -1.25 6.38
CA MET A 6 -12.94 -0.36 5.84
C MET A 6 -11.66 -1.16 5.66
N VAL A 7 -11.24 -1.31 4.44
CA VAL A 7 -9.92 -1.86 4.16
C VAL A 7 -8.90 -0.85 4.68
N SER A 8 -8.15 -1.24 5.69
CA SER A 8 -7.16 -0.37 6.31
C SER A 8 -5.75 -0.84 5.97
N ALA A 9 -4.77 0.06 6.15
CA ALA A 9 -3.38 -0.30 5.88
C ALA A 9 -2.93 -1.45 6.78
N ASP A 10 -3.32 -1.44 8.06
CA ASP A 10 -2.94 -2.52 8.96
C ASP A 10 -3.55 -3.85 8.55
N ALA A 11 -4.79 -3.86 8.08
CA ALA A 11 -5.43 -5.09 7.60
C ALA A 11 -4.71 -5.63 6.37
N LEU A 12 -4.32 -4.76 5.44
CA LEU A 12 -3.58 -5.17 4.24
C LEU A 12 -2.22 -5.78 4.59
N LEU A 13 -1.61 -5.32 5.67
CA LEU A 13 -0.30 -5.80 6.12
C LEU A 13 -0.39 -7.02 7.03
N GLY A 14 -1.57 -7.57 7.22
CA GLY A 14 -1.76 -8.81 7.97
C GLY A 14 -2.50 -8.67 9.28
N GLY A 15 -2.91 -7.46 9.64
CA GLY A 15 -3.67 -7.22 10.85
C GLY A 15 -2.90 -7.57 12.11
N ARG A 16 -3.62 -7.97 13.16
CA ARG A 16 -3.01 -8.25 14.47
C ARG A 16 -2.07 -9.44 14.46
N ALA A 17 -2.19 -10.33 13.50
CA ALA A 17 -1.28 -11.47 13.39
C ALA A 17 0.15 -11.01 13.04
N VAL A 18 0.27 -9.89 12.33
CA VAL A 18 1.55 -9.34 11.90
C VAL A 18 1.91 -8.08 12.70
N LEU A 19 0.90 -7.28 13.04
CA LEU A 19 1.05 -6.04 13.80
C LEU A 19 0.26 -6.19 15.10
N PRO A 20 0.83 -6.85 16.13
CA PRO A 20 0.10 -7.17 17.38
C PRO A 20 -0.49 -5.95 18.06
N GLN A 21 0.18 -4.80 17.94
CA GLN A 21 -0.33 -3.54 18.47
C GLN A 21 -0.77 -2.70 17.30
N ALA A 22 -2.03 -2.86 16.91
CA ALA A 22 -2.58 -2.16 15.75
C ALA A 22 -2.35 -0.65 15.92
N PRO A 23 -1.58 -0.02 15.03
CA PRO A 23 -1.34 1.42 15.13
C PRO A 23 -2.63 2.20 14.95
N ARG A 24 -2.85 3.20 15.81
CA ARG A 24 -4.06 4.01 15.80
C ARG A 24 -3.83 5.42 15.32
N SER A 25 -2.58 5.82 15.18
CA SER A 25 -2.22 7.19 14.80
C SER A 25 -1.00 7.17 13.92
N GLY A 26 -0.76 8.31 13.26
CA GLY A 26 0.45 8.46 12.45
C GLY A 26 1.71 8.28 13.28
N LEU A 27 1.70 8.75 14.53
CA LEU A 27 2.88 8.62 15.40
C LEU A 27 3.14 7.16 15.78
N GLU A 28 2.10 6.38 15.98
CA GLU A 28 2.28 4.95 16.24
C GLU A 28 2.84 4.23 15.01
N TRP A 29 2.42 4.63 13.81
CA TRP A 29 2.99 4.10 12.57
C TRP A 29 4.47 4.45 12.42
N VAL A 30 4.86 5.65 12.87
CA VAL A 30 6.27 6.03 12.84
C VAL A 30 7.10 5.04 13.66
N ASP A 31 6.61 4.66 14.83
CA ASP A 31 7.31 3.69 15.66
C ASP A 31 7.38 2.32 15.00
N VAL A 32 6.30 1.86 14.38
CA VAL A 32 6.28 0.59 13.67
C VAL A 32 7.33 0.58 12.55
N VAL A 33 7.39 1.65 11.77
CA VAL A 33 8.35 1.76 10.67
C VAL A 33 9.78 1.78 11.21
N ARG A 34 10.03 2.52 12.28
CA ARG A 34 11.37 2.63 12.85
C ARG A 34 11.90 1.30 13.38
N HIS A 35 11.03 0.47 13.91
CA HIS A 35 11.40 -0.86 14.42
C HIS A 35 11.50 -1.89 13.30
N GLY A 36 10.91 -1.61 12.16
CA GLY A 36 10.86 -2.55 11.05
C GLY A 36 9.62 -3.43 11.10
N ILE A 37 8.94 -3.53 9.96
CA ILE A 37 7.74 -4.34 9.84
C ILE A 37 8.15 -5.80 9.59
N SER A 38 7.46 -6.75 10.22
CA SER A 38 7.68 -8.16 9.99
C SER A 38 7.53 -8.49 8.49
N SER A 39 8.42 -9.32 7.97
CA SER A 39 8.36 -9.72 6.56
C SER A 39 7.10 -10.51 6.24
N GLN A 40 6.37 -11.00 7.24
CA GLN A 40 5.06 -11.64 7.02
C GLN A 40 4.07 -10.66 6.39
N ALA A 41 4.28 -9.36 6.56
CA ALA A 41 3.45 -8.35 5.92
C ALA A 41 3.58 -8.38 4.39
N LEU A 42 4.71 -8.83 3.86
CA LEU A 42 4.89 -8.98 2.41
C LEU A 42 3.92 -10.02 1.86
N ASP A 43 3.83 -11.18 2.51
CA ASP A 43 2.92 -12.24 2.08
C ASP A 43 1.46 -11.81 2.22
N ALA A 44 1.15 -11.11 3.31
CA ALA A 44 -0.20 -10.60 3.51
C ALA A 44 -0.58 -9.62 2.41
N MET A 45 0.34 -8.73 2.04
CA MET A 45 0.11 -7.75 0.99
C MET A 45 -0.06 -8.42 -0.37
N LEU A 46 0.80 -9.38 -0.71
CA LEU A 46 0.68 -10.12 -1.97
C LEU A 46 -0.68 -10.79 -2.09
N LYS A 47 -1.13 -11.40 -1.00
CA LYS A 47 -2.40 -12.08 -0.97
C LYS A 47 -3.57 -11.11 -1.14
N SER A 48 -3.46 -9.94 -0.52
CA SER A 48 -4.54 -8.94 -0.55
C SER A 48 -4.67 -8.26 -1.90
N ILE A 49 -3.57 -7.93 -2.56
CA ILE A 49 -3.60 -7.11 -3.77
C ILE A 49 -3.39 -7.91 -5.06
N GLY A 50 -3.12 -9.21 -4.95
CA GLY A 50 -3.04 -10.05 -6.13
C GLY A 50 -1.89 -9.73 -7.08
N LEU A 51 -0.78 -9.23 -6.54
CA LEU A 51 0.44 -8.99 -7.31
C LEU A 51 1.37 -10.20 -7.22
N SER A 52 2.19 -10.38 -8.24
CA SER A 52 3.31 -11.30 -8.14
C SER A 52 4.40 -10.67 -7.27
N GLN A 53 5.34 -11.49 -6.81
CA GLN A 53 6.46 -10.98 -6.03
C GLN A 53 7.28 -9.97 -6.83
N ALA A 54 7.47 -10.21 -8.14
CA ALA A 54 8.18 -9.28 -9.00
C ALA A 54 7.45 -7.94 -9.12
N GLU A 55 6.13 -7.99 -9.26
CA GLU A 55 5.32 -6.78 -9.33
C GLU A 55 5.35 -6.00 -8.02
N LEU A 56 5.30 -6.70 -6.89
CA LEU A 56 5.40 -6.04 -5.58
C LEU A 56 6.77 -5.38 -5.42
N ALA A 57 7.84 -6.09 -5.79
CA ALA A 57 9.19 -5.54 -5.72
C ALA A 57 9.29 -4.25 -6.53
N GLN A 58 8.72 -4.24 -7.73
CA GLN A 58 8.72 -3.05 -8.57
C GLN A 58 7.93 -1.91 -7.95
N ALA A 59 6.75 -2.21 -7.41
CA ALA A 59 5.90 -1.19 -6.78
C ALA A 59 6.57 -0.59 -5.54
N LEU A 60 7.39 -1.37 -4.84
CA LEU A 60 8.11 -0.92 -3.64
C LEU A 60 9.47 -0.30 -3.97
N ASP A 61 9.95 -0.43 -5.21
CA ASP A 61 11.30 -0.04 -5.57
C ASP A 61 12.32 -0.76 -4.67
N ILE A 62 12.17 -2.06 -4.54
CA ILE A 62 13.07 -2.94 -3.78
C ILE A 62 13.41 -4.11 -4.69
N PRO A 63 14.69 -4.45 -4.85
CA PRO A 63 15.05 -5.60 -5.67
C PRO A 63 14.36 -6.88 -5.20
N GLU A 64 13.88 -7.67 -6.12
CA GLU A 64 13.17 -8.90 -5.80
C GLU A 64 14.01 -9.82 -4.92
N ARG A 65 15.33 -9.89 -5.20
CA ARG A 65 16.26 -10.67 -4.42
C ARG A 65 16.30 -10.19 -2.96
N THR A 66 16.21 -8.88 -2.75
CA THR A 66 16.20 -8.31 -1.40
C THR A 66 14.92 -8.71 -0.67
N LEU A 67 13.77 -8.67 -1.34
CA LEU A 67 12.52 -9.13 -0.72
C LEU A 67 12.60 -10.59 -0.31
N ALA A 68 13.14 -11.43 -1.18
CA ALA A 68 13.31 -12.87 -0.87
C ALA A 68 14.19 -13.05 0.35
N ARG A 69 15.28 -12.27 0.47
CA ARG A 69 16.15 -12.34 1.62
C ARG A 69 15.44 -11.91 2.90
N ARG A 70 14.64 -10.81 2.84
CA ARG A 70 13.92 -10.34 4.02
C ARG A 70 12.90 -11.36 4.51
N LYS A 71 12.28 -12.11 3.60
CA LYS A 71 11.37 -13.19 3.99
C LYS A 71 12.07 -14.23 4.85
N ARG A 72 13.34 -14.51 4.53
CA ARG A 72 14.13 -15.45 5.33
C ARG A 72 14.60 -14.85 6.65
N GLU A 73 14.92 -13.55 6.65
CA GLU A 73 15.41 -12.86 7.83
C GLU A 73 14.31 -12.49 8.81
N GLY A 74 13.09 -12.34 8.34
CA GLY A 74 11.91 -12.13 9.17
C GLY A 74 11.49 -10.68 9.39
N VAL A 75 12.32 -9.71 9.00
CA VAL A 75 12.01 -8.30 9.25
C VAL A 75 12.54 -7.43 8.12
N LEU A 76 11.78 -6.38 7.79
CA LEU A 76 12.18 -5.36 6.82
C LEU A 76 13.01 -4.28 7.51
N SER A 77 13.86 -3.61 6.73
CA SER A 77 14.56 -2.43 7.22
C SER A 77 13.56 -1.29 7.43
N ARG A 78 14.02 -0.21 8.09
CA ARG A 78 13.20 0.99 8.26
C ARG A 78 12.73 1.54 6.90
N GLU A 79 13.64 1.66 5.95
CA GLU A 79 13.33 2.21 4.64
C GLU A 79 12.37 1.33 3.86
N GLU A 80 12.58 0.03 3.90
CA GLU A 80 11.68 -0.93 3.25
C GLU A 80 10.30 -0.92 3.90
N SER A 81 10.26 -0.79 5.22
CA SER A 81 9.02 -0.69 5.97
C SER A 81 8.23 0.55 5.58
N ALA A 82 8.92 1.69 5.40
CA ALA A 82 8.28 2.93 4.97
C ALA A 82 7.69 2.78 3.57
N LYS A 83 8.39 2.11 2.67
CA LYS A 83 7.91 1.87 1.32
C LYS A 83 6.68 0.97 1.32
N LEU A 84 6.72 -0.09 2.10
CA LEU A 84 5.58 -1.00 2.20
C LEU A 84 4.35 -0.31 2.78
N LEU A 85 4.55 0.50 3.82
CA LEU A 85 3.46 1.26 4.42
C LEU A 85 2.87 2.26 3.42
N ARG A 86 3.73 2.91 2.64
CA ARG A 86 3.26 3.85 1.61
C ARG A 86 2.33 3.16 0.62
N LEU A 87 2.72 1.99 0.14
CA LEU A 87 1.88 1.23 -0.77
C LEU A 87 0.56 0.83 -0.09
N ALA A 88 0.64 0.31 1.12
CA ALA A 88 -0.56 -0.12 1.85
C ALA A 88 -1.53 1.04 2.07
N ARG A 89 -1.02 2.22 2.43
CA ARG A 89 -1.85 3.40 2.64
C ARG A 89 -2.51 3.87 1.34
N THR A 90 -1.79 3.80 0.23
CA THR A 90 -2.33 4.18 -1.07
C THR A 90 -3.46 3.22 -1.47
N VAL A 91 -3.25 1.92 -1.31
CA VAL A 91 -4.29 0.92 -1.62
C VAL A 91 -5.50 1.12 -0.71
N ALA A 92 -5.27 1.33 0.58
CA ALA A 92 -6.36 1.55 1.54
C ALA A 92 -7.17 2.80 1.19
N ARG A 93 -6.49 3.88 0.80
CA ARG A 93 -7.17 5.12 0.40
C ARG A 93 -8.01 4.90 -0.86
N ALA A 94 -7.46 4.19 -1.84
CA ALA A 94 -8.20 3.86 -3.06
C ALA A 94 -9.43 3.02 -2.72
N ALA A 95 -9.29 2.04 -1.83
CA ALA A 95 -10.42 1.21 -1.41
C ALA A 95 -11.51 2.04 -0.74
N GLN A 96 -11.14 3.05 0.01
CA GLN A 96 -12.08 3.96 0.63
C GLN A 96 -12.84 4.79 -0.43
N VAL A 97 -12.12 5.32 -1.41
CA VAL A 97 -12.70 6.15 -2.46
C VAL A 97 -13.65 5.34 -3.35
N PHE A 98 -13.27 4.14 -3.71
CA PHE A 98 -14.07 3.29 -4.61
C PHE A 98 -14.98 2.32 -3.87
N GLU A 99 -15.02 2.41 -2.54
CA GLU A 99 -15.89 1.60 -1.68
C GLU A 99 -15.69 0.11 -1.85
N GLY A 100 -14.44 -0.29 -2.04
CA GLY A 100 -14.09 -1.71 -2.13
C GLY A 100 -12.70 -1.92 -2.67
N LEU A 101 -12.10 -3.03 -2.25
CA LEU A 101 -10.72 -3.35 -2.65
C LEU A 101 -10.64 -3.74 -4.12
N GLU A 102 -11.59 -4.50 -4.62
CA GLU A 102 -11.57 -4.95 -6.01
C GLU A 102 -11.58 -3.78 -6.99
N ALA A 103 -12.51 -2.84 -6.77
CA ALA A 103 -12.61 -1.65 -7.63
C ALA A 103 -11.34 -0.79 -7.50
N ALA A 104 -10.80 -0.67 -6.29
CA ALA A 104 -9.57 0.07 -6.05
C ALA A 104 -8.40 -0.52 -6.83
N LEU A 105 -8.24 -1.84 -6.75
CA LEU A 105 -7.14 -2.51 -7.45
C LEU A 105 -7.28 -2.39 -8.96
N ASN A 106 -8.50 -2.46 -9.45
CA ASN A 106 -8.76 -2.28 -10.87
C ASN A 106 -8.30 -0.89 -11.31
N TRP A 107 -8.66 0.14 -10.55
CA TRP A 107 -8.25 1.51 -10.85
C TRP A 107 -6.72 1.68 -10.76
N LEU A 108 -6.11 1.12 -9.72
CA LEU A 108 -4.66 1.23 -9.53
C LEU A 108 -3.86 0.59 -10.66
N LYS A 109 -4.43 -0.39 -11.33
CA LYS A 109 -3.77 -1.11 -12.42
C LYS A 109 -4.16 -0.62 -13.82
N THR A 110 -4.96 0.44 -13.91
CA THR A 110 -5.45 0.98 -15.18
C THR A 110 -4.74 2.30 -15.50
N PRO A 111 -4.30 2.52 -16.76
CA PRO A 111 -3.75 3.83 -17.15
C PRO A 111 -4.79 4.93 -16.95
N ILE A 112 -4.38 6.04 -16.35
CA ILE A 112 -5.28 7.14 -15.99
C ILE A 112 -4.81 8.41 -16.69
N ASP A 113 -5.72 9.07 -17.42
CA ASP A 113 -5.39 10.30 -18.14
C ASP A 113 -4.86 11.40 -17.23
N ALA A 114 -5.47 11.56 -16.05
CA ALA A 114 -5.03 12.57 -15.10
C ALA A 114 -3.59 12.34 -14.60
N LEU A 115 -3.05 11.14 -14.83
CA LEU A 115 -1.67 10.78 -14.48
C LEU A 115 -0.83 10.58 -15.74
N GLU A 116 -1.21 11.27 -16.82
CA GLU A 116 -0.50 11.26 -18.10
C GLU A 116 -0.37 9.85 -18.69
N GLY A 117 -1.39 9.02 -18.47
CA GLY A 117 -1.44 7.68 -19.01
C GLY A 117 -0.71 6.63 -18.18
N ALA A 118 -0.12 7.01 -17.06
CA ALA A 118 0.50 6.04 -16.16
C ALA A 118 -0.55 5.33 -15.33
N THR A 119 -0.25 4.09 -14.94
CA THR A 119 -1.08 3.43 -13.94
C THR A 119 -0.73 4.01 -12.57
N PRO A 120 -1.72 4.25 -11.71
CA PRO A 120 -1.39 4.77 -10.37
C PRO A 120 -0.38 3.89 -9.63
N LEU A 121 -0.52 2.58 -9.75
CA LEU A 121 0.39 1.65 -9.07
C LEU A 121 1.84 1.88 -9.48
N SER A 122 2.10 2.22 -10.75
CA SER A 122 3.46 2.44 -11.24
C SER A 122 4.13 3.70 -10.66
N LEU A 123 3.35 4.58 -10.03
CA LEU A 123 3.86 5.84 -9.49
C LEU A 123 4.14 5.79 -8.00
N VAL A 124 3.71 4.75 -7.31
CA VAL A 124 3.82 4.65 -5.85
C VAL A 124 5.24 4.30 -5.40
N ASP A 125 6.13 4.05 -6.33
CA ASP A 125 7.53 3.75 -6.05
C ASP A 125 8.32 4.98 -5.58
N THR A 126 7.76 6.18 -5.70
CA THR A 126 8.36 7.42 -5.19
C THR A 126 7.35 8.17 -4.33
N ASP A 127 7.86 9.03 -3.44
CA ASP A 127 6.98 9.88 -2.61
C ASP A 127 6.15 10.83 -3.47
N ILE A 128 6.76 11.46 -4.46
CA ILE A 128 6.08 12.41 -5.34
C ILE A 128 4.99 11.70 -6.14
N GLY A 129 5.28 10.51 -6.65
CA GLY A 129 4.29 9.73 -7.39
C GLY A 129 3.13 9.32 -6.51
N ALA A 130 3.43 8.86 -5.30
CA ALA A 130 2.39 8.49 -4.34
C ALA A 130 1.51 9.68 -3.99
N ASP A 131 2.09 10.86 -3.80
CA ASP A 131 1.34 12.09 -3.52
C ASP A 131 0.41 12.42 -4.69
N SER A 132 0.88 12.28 -5.92
CA SER A 132 0.05 12.51 -7.11
C SER A 132 -1.14 11.57 -7.16
N VAL A 133 -0.93 10.32 -6.81
CA VAL A 133 -2.02 9.34 -6.74
C VAL A 133 -3.02 9.71 -5.65
N MET A 134 -2.55 10.09 -4.48
CA MET A 134 -3.41 10.50 -3.37
C MET A 134 -4.23 11.74 -3.72
N ASP A 135 -3.61 12.72 -4.38
CA ASP A 135 -4.31 13.92 -4.84
C ASP A 135 -5.41 13.55 -5.85
N THR A 136 -5.10 12.67 -6.79
CA THR A 136 -6.08 12.22 -7.77
C THR A 136 -7.25 11.53 -7.09
N LEU A 137 -6.97 10.67 -6.11
CA LEU A 137 -8.03 10.01 -5.34
C LEU A 137 -8.90 11.01 -4.59
N GLY A 138 -8.30 12.06 -4.04
CA GLY A 138 -9.04 13.12 -3.37
C GLY A 138 -9.98 13.84 -4.32
N ARG A 139 -9.52 14.12 -5.54
CA ARG A 139 -10.36 14.76 -6.56
C ARG A 139 -11.52 13.87 -6.96
N ILE A 140 -11.27 12.58 -7.14
CA ILE A 140 -12.33 11.63 -7.48
C ILE A 140 -13.37 11.59 -6.37
N GLU A 141 -12.94 11.54 -5.13
CA GLU A 141 -13.83 11.47 -3.98
C GLU A 141 -14.73 12.71 -3.88
N HIS A 142 -14.19 13.87 -4.20
CA HIS A 142 -14.93 15.11 -4.11
C HIS A 142 -15.65 15.48 -5.43
N GLY A 143 -15.57 14.62 -6.44
CA GLY A 143 -16.22 14.85 -7.72
C GLY A 143 -15.57 15.96 -8.54
N VAL A 144 -14.32 16.28 -8.27
CA VAL A 144 -13.60 17.33 -8.99
C VAL A 144 -12.80 16.70 -10.12
N PHE A 145 -13.40 16.63 -11.27
CA PHE A 145 -12.70 16.17 -12.47
C PHE A 145 -12.43 17.35 -13.37
N ALA A 146 -11.23 17.45 -13.78
CA ALA A 146 -10.88 18.41 -14.79
C ALA A 146 -11.37 17.93 -16.14
#